data_8f733b6f0447c6888f366fadfa35e94a
#
_entry.id   8f733b6f0447c6888f366fadfa35e94a
#
_cell.length_a   1.000
_cell.length_b   1.000
_cell.length_c   1.000
_cell.angle_alpha   90.00
_cell.angle_beta   90.00
_cell.angle_gamma   90.00
#
_symmetry.space_group_name_H-M   'P 1'
#
loop_
_entity.id
_entity.type
_entity.pdbx_description
1 polymer ?
#
loop_
_entity_poly.entity_id
_entity_poly.type
_entity_poly.pdbx_seq_one_letter_code
_entity_poly.pdbx_strand_id
1 'polypeptide(L)'
;MQRFKGIKVEFIQLSNKNIFDVLEKDLSKKLRFEDISIEAILGKYLCNNDIEIIKCLYEKDKINMELLISLISKISNKLVKQEFIKVLVLYEYVKNFLPVDCIYFSLSNLYGTGHYSSMNYKIFIRTKSGDIFDIADGGRIDDMVSKFNKVNVLGVCMGIGTTVLSQEIEYEIEDRIMILVEKIDVKIY
;
A
#
# COMPACT_ATOMS: atom_id res chain seq x y z
N MET A 1 28.09 2.18 -7.06
CA MET A 1 26.73 2.12 -6.44
C MET A 1 26.56 3.41 -5.66
N GLN A 2 25.76 4.36 -6.16
CA GLN A 2 25.50 5.62 -5.46
C GLN A 2 24.70 5.33 -4.20
N ARG A 3 25.25 5.63 -3.04
CA ARG A 3 24.51 5.59 -1.79
C ARG A 3 23.80 6.93 -1.64
N PHE A 4 22.48 6.94 -1.71
CA PHE A 4 21.71 8.10 -1.28
C PHE A 4 21.88 8.25 0.24
N LYS A 5 22.60 9.28 0.67
CA LYS A 5 22.73 9.63 2.08
C LYS A 5 21.56 10.56 2.44
N GLY A 6 20.95 10.36 3.58
CA GLY A 6 19.99 11.31 4.15
C GLY A 6 18.53 10.87 4.19
N ILE A 7 18.12 9.82 3.45
CA ILE A 7 16.73 9.35 3.50
C ILE A 7 16.64 8.09 4.34
N LYS A 8 15.84 8.17 5.39
CA LYS A 8 15.48 7.01 6.21
C LYS A 8 14.00 6.69 5.99
N VAL A 9 13.73 5.47 5.55
CA VAL A 9 12.35 4.93 5.58
C VAL A 9 11.93 4.86 7.05
N GLU A 10 10.85 5.54 7.37
CA GLU A 10 10.30 5.55 8.74
C GLU A 10 9.43 4.33 8.96
N PHE A 11 8.53 4.06 8.02
CA PHE A 11 7.72 2.84 8.02
C PHE A 11 7.08 2.58 6.63
N ILE A 12 6.62 1.35 6.47
CA ILE A 12 5.76 0.94 5.34
C ILE A 12 4.38 0.59 5.88
N GLN A 13 3.35 1.02 5.18
CA GLN A 13 1.96 0.72 5.48
C GLN A 13 1.39 -0.18 4.40
N LEU A 14 0.92 -1.36 4.80
CA LEU A 14 0.24 -2.33 3.93
C LEU A 14 -1.26 -2.14 4.03
N SER A 15 -1.98 -2.33 2.92
CA SER A 15 -3.44 -2.28 2.87
C SER A 15 -3.98 -3.27 1.83
N ASN A 16 -5.28 -3.60 1.95
CA ASN A 16 -5.98 -4.42 0.96
C ASN A 16 -7.46 -4.01 0.88
N LYS A 17 -7.84 -3.34 -0.19
CA LYS A 17 -9.23 -2.93 -0.40
C LYS A 17 -10.21 -4.11 -0.55
N ASN A 18 -9.72 -5.26 -1.00
CA ASN A 18 -10.55 -6.44 -1.20
C ASN A 18 -11.12 -7.01 0.11
N ILE A 19 -10.61 -6.59 1.26
CA ILE A 19 -11.23 -6.89 2.56
C ILE A 19 -12.71 -6.46 2.57
N PHE A 20 -13.04 -5.37 1.88
CA PHE A 20 -14.40 -4.90 1.71
C PHE A 20 -15.05 -5.39 0.40
N ASP A 21 -14.31 -5.32 -0.70
CA ASP A 21 -14.85 -5.59 -2.04
C ASP A 21 -15.22 -7.07 -2.25
N VAL A 22 -14.73 -7.98 -1.41
CA VAL A 22 -15.12 -9.40 -1.39
C VAL A 22 -16.55 -9.61 -0.86
N LEU A 23 -17.09 -8.65 -0.10
CA LEU A 23 -18.46 -8.69 0.41
C LEU A 23 -19.47 -8.14 -0.61
N GLU A 24 -19.12 -7.07 -1.26
CA GLU A 24 -19.86 -6.45 -2.36
C GLU A 24 -18.88 -5.68 -3.24
N LYS A 25 -19.06 -5.76 -4.55
CA LYS A 25 -18.23 -5.06 -5.53
C LYS A 25 -18.24 -3.54 -5.24
N ASP A 26 -17.04 -2.95 -5.24
CA ASP A 26 -16.81 -1.53 -4.96
C ASP A 26 -17.25 -1.05 -3.56
N LEU A 27 -17.39 -1.96 -2.58
CA LEU A 27 -17.78 -1.60 -1.22
C LEU A 27 -16.75 -0.68 -0.54
N SER A 28 -15.48 -0.90 -0.78
CA SER A 28 -14.38 -0.02 -0.34
C SER A 28 -14.57 1.43 -0.82
N LYS A 29 -15.12 1.60 -2.03
CA LYS A 29 -15.42 2.90 -2.60
C LYS A 29 -16.63 3.56 -1.92
N LYS A 30 -17.68 2.79 -1.62
CA LYS A 30 -18.85 3.29 -0.87
C LYS A 30 -18.45 3.77 0.52
N LEU A 31 -17.66 3.01 1.26
CA LEU A 31 -17.13 3.38 2.57
C LEU A 31 -16.34 4.69 2.56
N ARG A 32 -15.74 5.02 1.43
CA ARG A 32 -14.94 6.22 1.27
C ARG A 32 -15.77 7.48 0.99
N PHE A 33 -16.84 7.38 0.20
CA PHE A 33 -17.54 8.52 -0.38
C PHE A 33 -18.94 8.75 0.20
N GLU A 34 -19.51 7.76 0.87
CA GLU A 34 -20.84 7.87 1.46
C GLU A 34 -20.70 8.27 2.93
N ASP A 35 -21.47 9.24 3.35
CA ASP A 35 -21.57 9.68 4.76
C ASP A 35 -22.48 8.73 5.57
N ILE A 36 -22.13 7.44 5.50
CA ILE A 36 -22.82 6.34 6.18
C ILE A 36 -21.85 5.65 7.11
N SER A 37 -22.29 5.30 8.30
CA SER A 37 -21.42 4.59 9.24
C SER A 37 -20.99 3.24 8.73
N ILE A 38 -19.76 2.86 9.01
CA ILE A 38 -19.19 1.56 8.61
C ILE A 38 -20.05 0.40 9.11
N GLU A 39 -20.64 0.52 10.30
CA GLU A 39 -21.54 -0.48 10.90
C GLU A 39 -22.82 -0.66 10.07
N ALA A 40 -23.41 0.43 9.61
CA ALA A 40 -24.62 0.37 8.81
C ALA A 40 -24.38 -0.30 7.46
N ILE A 41 -23.19 -0.10 6.88
CA ILE A 41 -22.79 -0.74 5.63
C ILE A 41 -22.46 -2.22 5.86
N LEU A 42 -21.61 -2.53 6.82
CA LEU A 42 -21.12 -3.90 7.05
C LEU A 42 -22.16 -4.80 7.71
N GLY A 43 -23.16 -4.24 8.42
CA GLY A 43 -24.23 -4.99 9.06
C GLY A 43 -25.10 -5.83 8.11
N LYS A 44 -25.02 -5.56 6.81
CA LYS A 44 -25.67 -6.36 5.77
C LYS A 44 -24.93 -7.67 5.46
N TYR A 45 -23.65 -7.77 5.79
CA TYR A 45 -22.76 -8.84 5.32
C TYR A 45 -22.10 -9.62 6.45
N LEU A 46 -21.92 -9.00 7.63
CA LEU A 46 -21.09 -9.51 8.71
C LEU A 46 -21.87 -9.60 10.02
N CYS A 47 -21.44 -10.51 10.90
CA CYS A 47 -21.92 -10.57 12.27
C CYS A 47 -21.29 -9.43 13.11
N ASN A 48 -21.92 -9.12 14.25
CA ASN A 48 -21.50 -8.01 15.11
C ASN A 48 -20.02 -8.12 15.54
N ASN A 49 -19.55 -9.32 15.87
CA ASN A 49 -18.15 -9.51 16.27
C ASN A 49 -17.16 -9.14 15.14
N ASP A 50 -17.45 -9.53 13.90
CA ASP A 50 -16.60 -9.21 12.76
C ASP A 50 -16.64 -7.69 12.46
N ILE A 51 -17.81 -7.06 12.61
CA ILE A 51 -17.98 -5.60 12.45
C ILE A 51 -17.12 -4.85 13.46
N GLU A 52 -17.19 -5.20 14.74
CA GLU A 52 -16.40 -4.56 15.80
C GLU A 52 -14.89 -4.68 15.55
N ILE A 53 -14.43 -5.84 15.08
CA ILE A 53 -13.02 -6.04 14.73
C ILE A 53 -12.64 -5.14 13.55
N ILE A 54 -13.42 -5.14 12.47
CA ILE A 54 -13.13 -4.35 11.28
C ILE A 54 -13.19 -2.86 11.58
N LYS A 55 -14.15 -2.41 12.38
CA LYS A 55 -14.25 -1.04 12.86
C LYS A 55 -13.00 -0.62 13.64
N CYS A 56 -12.58 -1.43 14.61
CA CYS A 56 -11.35 -1.20 15.37
C CYS A 56 -10.11 -1.08 14.46
N LEU A 57 -10.03 -1.87 13.38
CA LEU A 57 -8.96 -1.80 12.38
C LEU A 57 -9.10 -0.57 11.47
N TYR A 58 -10.31 -0.17 11.15
CA TYR A 58 -10.59 0.97 10.28
C TYR A 58 -10.33 2.33 10.94
N GLU A 59 -10.61 2.44 12.24
CA GLU A 59 -10.41 3.66 13.02
C GLU A 59 -8.94 3.95 13.35
N LYS A 60 -8.05 2.99 13.12
CA LYS A 60 -6.62 3.13 13.40
C LYS A 60 -5.81 3.28 12.14
N ASP A 61 -5.06 4.36 12.04
CA ASP A 61 -4.17 4.61 10.89
C ASP A 61 -2.95 3.69 10.85
N LYS A 62 -2.50 3.22 12.02
CA LYS A 62 -1.32 2.36 12.16
C LYS A 62 -1.63 1.19 13.08
N ILE A 63 -1.59 0.01 12.52
CA ILE A 63 -1.81 -1.24 13.26
C ILE A 63 -0.54 -2.07 13.13
N ASN A 64 0.08 -2.43 14.24
CA ASN A 64 1.20 -3.35 14.21
C ASN A 64 0.72 -4.76 13.81
N MET A 65 1.63 -5.55 13.26
CA MET A 65 1.27 -6.84 12.66
C MET A 65 0.88 -7.90 13.73
N GLU A 66 1.39 -7.79 14.94
CA GLU A 66 1.02 -8.70 16.04
C GLU A 66 -0.45 -8.52 16.44
N LEU A 67 -0.87 -7.26 16.61
CA LEU A 67 -2.28 -6.94 16.87
C LEU A 67 -3.17 -7.39 15.71
N LEU A 68 -2.75 -7.15 14.47
CA LEU A 68 -3.47 -7.58 13.28
C LEU A 68 -3.68 -9.11 13.29
N ILE A 69 -2.63 -9.89 13.51
CA ILE A 69 -2.69 -11.36 13.58
C ILE A 69 -3.68 -11.82 14.68
N SER A 70 -3.60 -11.20 15.86
CA SER A 70 -4.51 -11.52 16.97
C SER A 70 -5.97 -11.26 16.60
N LEU A 71 -6.27 -10.13 15.94
CA LEU A 71 -7.63 -9.76 15.55
C LEU A 71 -8.17 -10.64 14.43
N ILE A 72 -7.36 -10.92 13.39
CA ILE A 72 -7.75 -11.80 12.26
C ILE A 72 -8.14 -13.20 12.74
N SER A 73 -7.49 -13.73 13.78
CA SER A 73 -7.81 -15.04 14.32
C SER A 73 -9.28 -15.15 14.75
N LYS A 74 -9.88 -14.04 15.20
CA LYS A 74 -11.24 -13.93 15.72
C LYS A 74 -12.30 -13.64 14.67
N ILE A 75 -11.90 -13.32 13.43
CA ILE A 75 -12.83 -13.06 12.32
C ILE A 75 -13.48 -14.38 11.88
N SER A 76 -14.81 -14.39 11.84
CA SER A 76 -15.64 -15.55 11.47
C SER A 76 -15.88 -15.65 9.96
N ASN A 77 -16.03 -14.51 9.29
CA ASN A 77 -16.29 -14.47 7.85
C ASN A 77 -15.06 -14.96 7.06
N LYS A 78 -15.23 -16.10 6.38
CA LYS A 78 -14.14 -16.78 5.68
C LYS A 78 -13.55 -15.96 4.53
N LEU A 79 -14.39 -15.23 3.78
CA LEU A 79 -13.92 -14.42 2.63
C LEU A 79 -13.07 -13.26 3.09
N VAL A 80 -13.56 -12.51 4.06
CA VAL A 80 -12.83 -11.40 4.68
C VAL A 80 -11.52 -11.89 5.30
N LYS A 81 -11.57 -12.99 6.04
CA LYS A 81 -10.38 -13.61 6.67
C LYS A 81 -9.32 -13.99 5.63
N GLN A 82 -9.73 -14.54 4.49
CA GLN A 82 -8.80 -14.87 3.40
C GLN A 82 -8.10 -13.63 2.83
N GLU A 83 -8.80 -12.50 2.71
CA GLU A 83 -8.17 -11.26 2.22
C GLU A 83 -7.16 -10.69 3.23
N PHE A 84 -7.42 -10.81 4.53
CA PHE A 84 -6.42 -10.49 5.55
C PHE A 84 -5.21 -11.44 5.52
N ILE A 85 -5.42 -12.74 5.29
CA ILE A 85 -4.32 -13.71 5.16
C ILE A 85 -3.38 -13.33 4.01
N LYS A 86 -3.89 -12.80 2.90
CA LYS A 86 -3.02 -12.30 1.81
C LYS A 86 -2.10 -11.17 2.26
N VAL A 87 -2.58 -10.28 3.14
CA VAL A 87 -1.74 -9.24 3.75
C VAL A 87 -0.65 -9.87 4.62
N LEU A 88 -0.99 -10.88 5.41
CA LEU A 88 -0.01 -11.58 6.25
C LEU A 88 1.06 -12.30 5.41
N VAL A 89 0.68 -12.91 4.29
CA VAL A 89 1.64 -13.53 3.35
C VAL A 89 2.61 -12.47 2.80
N LEU A 90 2.11 -11.30 2.42
CA LEU A 90 2.98 -10.20 1.98
C LEU A 90 3.89 -9.71 3.11
N TYR A 91 3.36 -9.56 4.32
CA TYR A 91 4.15 -9.20 5.50
C TYR A 91 5.27 -10.19 5.77
N GLU A 92 4.99 -11.50 5.75
CA GLU A 92 5.99 -12.55 5.95
C GLU A 92 7.14 -12.46 4.94
N TYR A 93 6.86 -11.99 3.72
CA TYR A 93 7.87 -11.75 2.71
C TYR A 93 8.66 -10.46 2.99
N VAL A 94 7.99 -9.36 3.29
CA VAL A 94 8.58 -8.02 3.45
C VAL A 94 9.48 -7.95 4.70
N LYS A 95 9.14 -8.66 5.78
CA LYS A 95 9.95 -8.67 7.02
C LYS A 95 11.37 -9.23 6.84
N ASN A 96 11.65 -9.93 5.72
CA ASN A 96 13.00 -10.38 5.40
C ASN A 96 13.91 -9.24 4.89
N PHE A 97 13.33 -8.10 4.54
CA PHE A 97 14.04 -6.95 3.97
C PHE A 97 13.99 -5.71 4.86
N LEU A 98 13.04 -5.64 5.77
CA LEU A 98 12.78 -4.48 6.62
C LEU A 98 12.58 -4.90 8.08
N PRO A 99 12.98 -4.03 9.04
CA PRO A 99 12.68 -4.24 10.45
C PRO A 99 11.16 -4.37 10.67
N VAL A 100 10.76 -5.30 11.52
CA VAL A 100 9.35 -5.62 11.80
C VAL A 100 8.59 -4.42 12.37
N ASP A 101 9.25 -3.62 13.19
CA ASP A 101 8.75 -2.39 13.80
C ASP A 101 8.52 -1.23 12.80
N CYS A 102 9.00 -1.40 11.57
CA CYS A 102 8.74 -0.47 10.47
C CYS A 102 7.58 -0.91 9.54
N ILE A 103 6.89 -2.03 9.84
CA ILE A 103 5.81 -2.55 8.97
C ILE A 103 4.48 -2.47 9.72
N TYR A 104 3.54 -1.73 9.16
CA TYR A 104 2.20 -1.52 9.71
C TYR A 104 1.13 -1.92 8.71
N PHE A 105 -0.07 -2.18 9.21
CA PHE A 105 -1.28 -2.31 8.42
C PHE A 105 -2.18 -1.09 8.62
N SER A 106 -2.92 -0.71 7.58
CA SER A 106 -4.01 0.27 7.68
C SER A 106 -5.18 -0.16 6.81
N LEU A 107 -6.37 -0.09 7.37
CA LEU A 107 -7.61 -0.32 6.64
C LEU A 107 -8.29 0.99 6.23
N SER A 108 -8.00 2.09 6.93
CA SER A 108 -8.53 3.42 6.63
C SER A 108 -7.93 4.05 5.36
N ASN A 109 -6.74 3.58 4.96
CA ASN A 109 -6.00 4.14 3.83
C ASN A 109 -6.52 3.66 2.47
N LEU A 110 -7.82 3.89 2.22
CA LEU A 110 -8.47 3.58 0.94
C LEU A 110 -8.40 4.73 -0.06
N TYR A 111 -7.82 5.88 0.34
CA TYR A 111 -7.69 7.05 -0.53
C TYR A 111 -6.65 6.80 -1.64
N GLY A 112 -7.01 7.15 -2.88
CA GLY A 112 -6.14 6.92 -4.04
C GLY A 112 -6.09 5.47 -4.55
N THR A 113 -6.78 4.53 -3.89
CA THR A 113 -6.69 3.09 -4.22
C THR A 113 -7.61 2.65 -5.36
N GLY A 114 -8.35 3.56 -5.99
CA GLY A 114 -9.34 3.22 -7.03
C GLY A 114 -8.77 2.48 -8.25
N HIS A 115 -7.48 2.66 -8.52
CA HIS A 115 -6.76 1.97 -9.61
C HIS A 115 -6.13 0.64 -9.18
N TYR A 116 -5.98 0.37 -7.88
CA TYR A 116 -5.45 -0.91 -7.40
C TYR A 116 -6.53 -1.99 -7.44
N SER A 117 -6.14 -3.20 -7.84
CA SER A 117 -7.04 -4.35 -7.92
C SER A 117 -7.21 -5.07 -6.57
N SER A 118 -6.26 -4.93 -5.67
CA SER A 118 -6.30 -5.56 -4.34
C SER A 118 -5.35 -4.89 -3.36
N MET A 119 -4.21 -5.56 -3.05
CA MET A 119 -3.22 -5.05 -2.11
C MET A 119 -2.49 -3.83 -2.64
N ASN A 120 -2.24 -2.91 -1.74
CA ASN A 120 -1.45 -1.71 -1.97
C ASN A 120 -0.60 -1.41 -0.73
N TYR A 121 0.40 -0.57 -0.93
CA TYR A 121 1.27 -0.12 0.14
C TYR A 121 1.63 1.34 -0.02
N LYS A 122 2.03 1.96 1.08
CA LYS A 122 2.65 3.29 1.12
C LYS A 122 3.98 3.23 1.86
N ILE A 123 4.92 4.04 1.43
CA ILE A 123 6.24 4.18 2.05
C ILE A 123 6.33 5.58 2.64
N PHE A 124 6.62 5.66 3.93
CA PHE A 124 6.76 6.90 4.65
C PHE A 124 8.22 7.14 5.00
N ILE A 125 8.67 8.36 4.80
CA ILE A 125 10.00 8.82 5.20
C ILE A 125 9.87 9.90 6.26
N ARG A 126 10.92 10.04 7.08
CA ARG A 126 11.11 11.21 7.95
C ARG A 126 12.06 12.17 7.25
N THR A 127 11.60 13.41 7.09
CA THR A 127 12.39 14.50 6.53
C THR A 127 13.42 15.03 7.53
N LYS A 128 14.34 15.87 7.06
CA LYS A 128 15.30 16.58 7.90
C LYS A 128 14.63 17.53 8.91
N SER A 129 13.45 18.08 8.57
CA SER A 129 12.63 18.89 9.49
C SER A 129 11.95 18.05 10.58
N GLY A 130 11.93 16.71 10.45
CA GLY A 130 11.27 15.80 11.38
C GLY A 130 9.86 15.39 10.97
N ASP A 131 9.31 15.96 9.90
CA ASP A 131 8.00 15.65 9.39
C ASP A 131 7.96 14.27 8.73
N ILE A 132 6.79 13.64 8.73
CA ILE A 132 6.57 12.33 8.09
C ILE A 132 5.71 12.53 6.85
N PHE A 133 6.23 12.08 5.70
CA PHE A 133 5.55 12.14 4.41
C PHE A 133 5.42 10.76 3.76
N ASP A 134 4.30 10.51 3.07
CA ASP A 134 4.18 9.40 2.15
C ASP A 134 4.92 9.76 0.84
N ILE A 135 6.05 9.10 0.62
CA ILE A 135 6.95 9.39 -0.51
C ILE A 135 6.67 8.50 -1.72
N ALA A 136 6.10 7.33 -1.48
CA ALA A 136 5.77 6.38 -2.52
C ALA A 136 4.54 5.57 -2.16
N ASP A 137 3.77 5.25 -3.17
CA ASP A 137 2.69 4.28 -3.09
C ASP A 137 2.75 3.29 -4.25
N GLY A 138 2.17 2.13 -4.05
CA GLY A 138 2.14 1.09 -5.07
C GLY A 138 1.16 -0.02 -4.73
N GLY A 139 0.94 -0.89 -5.70
CA GLY A 139 0.03 -2.02 -5.51
C GLY A 139 -0.27 -2.79 -6.78
N ARG A 140 -1.19 -3.72 -6.68
CA ARG A 140 -1.66 -4.54 -7.81
C ARG A 140 -2.63 -3.75 -8.68
N ILE A 141 -2.42 -3.82 -10.00
CA ILE A 141 -3.20 -3.10 -11.03
C ILE A 141 -3.73 -4.05 -12.12
N ASP A 142 -4.03 -5.30 -11.76
CA ASP A 142 -4.43 -6.34 -12.70
C ASP A 142 -5.60 -5.91 -13.60
N ASP A 143 -6.64 -5.31 -13.00
CA ASP A 143 -7.82 -4.84 -13.73
C ASP A 143 -7.49 -3.76 -14.76
N MET A 144 -6.55 -2.86 -14.42
CA MET A 144 -6.12 -1.80 -15.33
C MET A 144 -5.35 -2.38 -16.51
N VAL A 145 -4.38 -3.25 -16.24
CA VAL A 145 -3.57 -3.90 -17.27
C VAL A 145 -4.43 -4.77 -18.18
N SER A 146 -5.38 -5.52 -17.61
CA SER A 146 -6.28 -6.39 -18.35
C SER A 146 -7.21 -5.61 -19.31
N LYS A 147 -7.63 -4.40 -18.94
CA LYS A 147 -8.41 -3.52 -19.80
C LYS A 147 -7.66 -3.10 -21.06
N PHE A 148 -6.36 -2.84 -20.95
CA PHE A 148 -5.53 -2.48 -22.11
C PHE A 148 -5.19 -3.67 -22.99
N ASN A 149 -4.86 -4.80 -22.39
CA ASN A 149 -4.37 -5.99 -23.12
C ASN A 149 -5.47 -6.97 -23.55
N LYS A 150 -6.71 -6.79 -23.09
CA LYS A 150 -7.85 -7.71 -23.32
C LYS A 150 -7.57 -9.17 -22.88
N VAL A 151 -6.60 -9.37 -22.03
CA VAL A 151 -6.22 -10.65 -21.42
C VAL A 151 -5.99 -10.47 -19.92
N ASN A 152 -6.24 -11.53 -19.14
CA ASN A 152 -5.98 -11.49 -17.71
C ASN A 152 -4.46 -11.53 -17.47
N VAL A 153 -3.90 -10.39 -17.14
CA VAL A 153 -2.47 -10.22 -16.84
C VAL A 153 -2.32 -9.65 -15.44
N LEU A 154 -1.37 -10.21 -14.69
CA LEU A 154 -0.99 -9.67 -13.39
C LEU A 154 -0.12 -8.43 -13.59
N GLY A 155 -0.42 -7.35 -12.89
CA GLY A 155 0.33 -6.11 -12.94
C GLY A 155 0.56 -5.54 -11.55
N VAL A 156 1.72 -4.93 -11.39
CA VAL A 156 2.06 -4.11 -10.21
C VAL A 156 2.61 -2.78 -10.67
N CYS A 157 2.36 -1.74 -9.88
CA CYS A 157 2.95 -0.43 -10.12
C CYS A 157 3.48 0.17 -8.82
N MET A 158 4.34 1.16 -8.97
CA MET A 158 4.82 2.02 -7.89
C MET A 158 4.97 3.45 -8.43
N GLY A 159 4.46 4.41 -7.67
CA GLY A 159 4.71 5.83 -7.86
C GLY A 159 5.69 6.34 -6.79
N ILE A 160 6.56 7.27 -7.15
CA ILE A 160 7.50 7.91 -6.23
C ILE A 160 7.39 9.42 -6.36
N GLY A 161 7.21 10.11 -5.23
CA GLY A 161 7.16 11.57 -5.14
C GLY A 161 8.55 12.20 -5.26
N THR A 162 9.00 12.46 -6.48
CA THR A 162 10.37 12.94 -6.74
C THR A 162 10.62 14.36 -6.22
N THR A 163 9.60 15.20 -6.10
CA THR A 163 9.74 16.58 -5.60
C THR A 163 10.22 16.61 -4.15
N VAL A 164 9.54 15.89 -3.25
CA VAL A 164 9.95 15.79 -1.84
C VAL A 164 11.29 15.09 -1.74
N LEU A 165 11.46 14.00 -2.49
CA LEU A 165 12.69 13.22 -2.50
C LEU A 165 13.90 14.06 -2.88
N SER A 166 13.79 14.91 -3.91
CA SER A 166 14.89 15.78 -4.37
C SER A 166 15.31 16.83 -3.36
N GLN A 167 14.41 17.25 -2.46
CA GLN A 167 14.70 18.21 -1.39
C GLN A 167 15.41 17.55 -0.21
N GLU A 168 15.17 16.26 0.01
CA GLU A 168 15.71 15.52 1.15
C GLU A 168 17.03 14.81 0.85
N ILE A 169 17.35 14.55 -0.44
CA ILE A 169 18.59 13.90 -0.84
C ILE A 169 19.75 14.90 -0.75
N GLU A 170 20.80 14.51 -0.05
CA GLU A 170 22.10 15.18 -0.14
C GLU A 170 22.90 14.59 -1.28
N TYR A 171 23.23 15.44 -2.26
CA TYR A 171 24.15 15.07 -3.32
C TYR A 171 25.57 15.40 -2.87
N GLU A 172 26.42 14.40 -2.71
CA GLU A 172 27.85 14.62 -2.84
C GLU A 172 28.11 14.77 -4.36
N ILE A 173 28.38 15.99 -4.80
CA ILE A 173 28.86 16.22 -6.16
C ILE A 173 30.29 15.69 -6.19
N GLU A 174 30.44 14.42 -6.57
CA GLU A 174 31.74 13.98 -7.07
C GLU A 174 31.90 14.66 -8.44
N ASP A 175 33.03 15.32 -8.68
CA ASP A 175 33.39 15.85 -9.99
C ASP A 175 33.41 14.68 -11.00
N ARG A 176 32.29 14.47 -11.68
CA ARG A 176 32.17 13.46 -12.73
C ARG A 176 32.17 14.14 -14.08
N ILE A 177 33.09 13.71 -14.93
CA ILE A 177 33.08 14.04 -16.33
C ILE A 177 31.85 13.39 -16.95
N MET A 178 30.87 14.19 -17.37
CA MET A 178 29.71 13.72 -18.11
C MET A 178 30.12 13.54 -19.57
N ILE A 179 30.24 12.30 -20.03
CA ILE A 179 30.45 12.00 -21.44
C ILE A 179 29.08 12.04 -22.10
N LEU A 180 28.82 13.11 -22.85
CA LEU A 180 27.68 13.20 -23.76
C LEU A 180 27.92 12.29 -24.98
N VAL A 181 27.14 11.24 -25.12
CA VAL A 181 27.13 10.42 -26.34
C VAL A 181 26.16 11.07 -27.32
N GLU A 182 26.68 11.70 -28.36
CA GLU A 182 25.90 12.46 -29.36
C GLU A 182 24.97 11.63 -30.25
N LYS A 183 25.18 10.31 -30.34
CA LYS A 183 24.35 9.41 -31.15
C LYS A 183 24.15 8.05 -30.54
N ILE A 184 22.94 7.71 -30.22
CA ILE A 184 22.49 6.34 -30.04
C ILE A 184 21.68 5.98 -31.30
N ASP A 185 22.25 5.25 -32.22
CA ASP A 185 21.50 4.61 -33.31
C ASP A 185 20.73 3.42 -32.72
N VAL A 186 19.49 3.66 -32.29
CA VAL A 186 18.59 2.59 -31.88
C VAL A 186 18.03 1.97 -33.17
N LYS A 187 18.60 0.83 -33.60
CA LYS A 187 17.93 -0.03 -34.57
C LYS A 187 16.83 -0.78 -33.83
N ILE A 188 15.60 -0.38 -34.07
CA ILE A 188 14.41 -1.14 -33.68
C ILE A 188 14.25 -2.27 -34.72
N TYR A 189 14.34 -3.52 -34.26
CA TYR A 189 13.98 -4.71 -35.03
C TYR A 189 12.57 -5.13 -34.65
#